data_4c00f02e8cd1d0ae0feabd480d7fe5d0
#
_entry.id   4c00f02e8cd1d0ae0feabd480d7fe5d0
#
_cell.length_a   1.000
_cell.length_b   1.000
_cell.length_c   1.000
_cell.angle_alpha   90.00
_cell.angle_beta   90.00
_cell.angle_gamma   90.00
#
_symmetry.space_group_name_H-M   'P 1'
#
loop_
_entity.id
_entity.type
_entity.pdbx_description
1 polymer ?
#
loop_
_entity_poly.entity_id
_entity_poly.type
_entity_poly.pdbx_seq_one_letter_code
_entity_poly.pdbx_strand_id
1 'polypeptide(L)'
;MSENLNLLQYLRKIQVEWELDAEQLSKISHVGVATLQKYFSMKPEEMESLPTVPSGLDTAMPLVSTYKNLVRMFPDTEKLNEWLVVPNELFEGNKPIEVMAMSPNHLSWVSYTLESQAREKP
;
A
#
# COMPACT_ATOMS: atom_id res chain seq x y z
N MET A 1 5.64 -0.34 -19.60
CA MET A 1 4.47 -0.65 -18.75
C MET A 1 3.96 0.63 -18.14
N SER A 2 2.66 0.84 -18.14
CA SER A 2 2.09 2.09 -17.63
C SER A 2 2.12 2.14 -16.08
N GLU A 3 2.12 3.35 -15.54
CA GLU A 3 2.02 3.55 -14.09
C GLU A 3 0.75 2.96 -13.51
N ASN A 4 -0.37 3.06 -14.27
CA ASN A 4 -1.66 2.53 -13.84
C ASN A 4 -1.61 1.03 -13.65
N LEU A 5 -1.03 0.32 -14.60
CA LEU A 5 -0.90 -1.12 -14.53
C LEU A 5 0.03 -1.52 -13.38
N ASN A 6 1.15 -0.81 -13.21
CA ASN A 6 2.09 -1.07 -12.12
C ASN A 6 1.45 -0.86 -10.76
N LEU A 7 0.70 0.23 -10.59
CA LEU A 7 0.00 0.53 -9.35
C LEU A 7 -0.98 -0.60 -9.01
N LEU A 8 -1.76 -1.04 -9.98
CA LEU A 8 -2.75 -2.09 -9.78
C LEU A 8 -2.08 -3.42 -9.41
N GLN A 9 -0.97 -3.76 -10.07
CA GLN A 9 -0.22 -4.97 -9.78
C GLN A 9 0.34 -4.95 -8.36
N TYR A 10 0.85 -3.81 -7.89
CA TYR A 10 1.32 -3.67 -6.52
C TYR A 10 0.19 -3.81 -5.51
N LEU A 11 -0.97 -3.25 -5.80
CA LEU A 11 -2.11 -3.39 -4.90
C LEU A 11 -2.54 -4.85 -4.75
N ARG A 12 -2.51 -5.63 -5.85
CA ARG A 12 -2.81 -7.05 -5.79
C ARG A 12 -1.75 -7.81 -5.00
N LYS A 13 -0.48 -7.47 -5.18
CA LYS A 13 0.61 -8.09 -4.42
C LYS A 13 0.43 -7.84 -2.92
N ILE A 14 0.12 -6.60 -2.56
CA ILE A 14 -0.10 -6.23 -1.16
C ILE A 14 -1.25 -7.03 -0.58
N GLN A 15 -2.35 -7.15 -1.31
CA GLN A 15 -3.51 -7.90 -0.85
C GLN A 15 -3.17 -9.34 -0.55
N VAL A 16 -2.42 -9.98 -1.45
CA VAL A 16 -2.06 -11.40 -1.31
C VAL A 16 -1.01 -11.59 -0.22
N GLU A 17 0.06 -10.82 -0.26
CA GLU A 17 1.19 -11.01 0.67
C GLU A 17 0.86 -10.63 2.10
N TRP A 18 0.01 -9.62 2.29
CA TRP A 18 -0.42 -9.18 3.61
C TRP A 18 -1.71 -9.88 4.06
N GLU A 19 -2.21 -10.80 3.26
CA GLU A 19 -3.40 -11.60 3.55
C GLU A 19 -4.62 -10.73 3.89
N LEU A 20 -4.89 -9.74 3.02
CA LEU A 20 -5.98 -8.79 3.21
C LEU A 20 -7.20 -9.16 2.38
N ASP A 21 -8.40 -8.95 2.94
CA ASP A 21 -9.60 -8.99 2.13
C ASP A 21 -9.82 -7.62 1.46
N ALA A 22 -10.85 -7.51 0.62
CA ALA A 22 -11.11 -6.29 -0.13
C ALA A 22 -11.38 -5.08 0.78
N GLU A 23 -12.08 -5.30 1.90
CA GLU A 23 -12.39 -4.23 2.84
C GLU A 23 -11.13 -3.74 3.55
N GLN A 24 -10.26 -4.66 3.97
CA GLN A 24 -9.01 -4.31 4.62
C GLN A 24 -8.09 -3.54 3.68
N LEU A 25 -7.99 -3.99 2.44
CA LEU A 25 -7.20 -3.28 1.43
C LEU A 25 -7.77 -1.88 1.19
N SER A 26 -9.10 -1.77 1.11
CA SER A 26 -9.78 -0.49 0.94
C SER A 26 -9.45 0.47 2.08
N LYS A 27 -9.45 -0.02 3.32
CA LYS A 27 -9.18 0.81 4.50
C LYS A 27 -7.77 1.38 4.50
N ILE A 28 -6.77 0.57 4.18
CA ILE A 28 -5.38 1.04 4.24
C ILE A 28 -4.95 1.80 2.99
N SER A 29 -5.57 1.54 1.85
CA SER A 29 -5.27 2.24 0.59
C SER A 29 -6.10 3.51 0.43
N HIS A 30 -7.21 3.60 1.15
CA HIS A 30 -8.19 4.68 1.04
C HIS A 30 -8.83 4.76 -0.36
N VAL A 31 -8.85 3.62 -1.05
CA VAL A 31 -9.56 3.43 -2.30
C VAL A 31 -10.82 2.64 -2.01
N GLY A 32 -11.97 3.12 -2.45
CA GLY A 32 -13.25 2.43 -2.19
C GLY A 32 -13.26 1.00 -2.73
N VAL A 33 -13.98 0.11 -2.05
CA VAL A 33 -14.10 -1.30 -2.46
C VAL A 33 -14.61 -1.40 -3.91
N ALA A 34 -15.64 -0.63 -4.26
CA ALA A 34 -16.20 -0.66 -5.61
C ALA A 34 -15.17 -0.22 -6.66
N THR A 35 -14.36 0.78 -6.33
CA THR A 35 -13.29 1.26 -7.21
C THR A 35 -12.23 0.19 -7.41
N LEU A 36 -11.81 -0.47 -6.31
CA LEU A 36 -10.84 -1.57 -6.40
C LEU A 36 -11.38 -2.70 -7.28
N GLN A 37 -12.63 -3.10 -7.07
CA GLN A 37 -13.25 -4.17 -7.86
C GLN A 37 -13.30 -3.81 -9.33
N LYS A 38 -13.65 -2.56 -9.64
CA LYS A 38 -13.72 -2.08 -11.01
C LYS A 38 -12.36 -2.21 -11.72
N TYR A 39 -11.30 -1.71 -11.09
CA TYR A 39 -9.99 -1.73 -11.73
C TYR A 39 -9.34 -3.11 -11.71
N PHE A 40 -9.60 -3.92 -10.70
CA PHE A 40 -9.10 -5.31 -10.68
C PHE A 40 -9.77 -6.17 -11.76
N SER A 41 -10.95 -5.78 -12.24
CA SER A 41 -11.67 -6.49 -13.31
C SER A 41 -11.25 -6.03 -14.69
N MET A 42 -10.51 -4.92 -14.79
CA MET A 42 -10.07 -4.41 -16.10
C MET A 42 -8.95 -5.29 -16.67
N LYS A 43 -8.96 -5.40 -17.99
CA LYS A 43 -7.88 -6.10 -18.70
C LYS A 43 -6.63 -5.22 -18.70
N PRO A 44 -5.42 -5.81 -18.73
CA PRO A 44 -4.20 -5.02 -18.77
C PRO A 44 -4.16 -3.97 -19.89
N GLU A 45 -4.68 -4.30 -21.06
CA GLU A 45 -4.71 -3.38 -22.20
C GLU A 45 -5.57 -2.15 -21.92
N GLU A 46 -6.69 -2.36 -21.23
CA GLU A 46 -7.58 -1.26 -20.86
C GLU A 46 -6.90 -0.33 -19.85
N MET A 47 -6.21 -0.91 -18.86
CA MET A 47 -5.52 -0.15 -17.85
C MET A 47 -4.37 0.66 -18.47
N GLU A 48 -3.61 0.09 -19.40
CA GLU A 48 -2.52 0.77 -20.06
C GLU A 48 -2.98 1.93 -20.94
N SER A 49 -4.21 1.85 -21.46
CA SER A 49 -4.74 2.89 -22.34
C SER A 49 -5.20 4.15 -21.60
N LEU A 50 -5.29 4.10 -20.26
CA LEU A 50 -5.68 5.27 -19.48
C LEU A 50 -4.57 6.31 -19.48
N PRO A 51 -4.90 7.60 -19.76
CA PRO A 51 -3.87 8.64 -19.89
C PRO A 51 -3.22 9.05 -18.56
N THR A 52 -3.93 8.89 -17.46
CA THR A 52 -3.43 9.27 -16.13
C THR A 52 -3.93 8.26 -15.10
N VAL A 53 -3.36 8.32 -13.89
CA VAL A 53 -3.87 7.53 -12.77
C VAL A 53 -5.30 7.98 -12.46
N PRO A 54 -6.28 7.05 -12.48
CA PRO A 54 -7.67 7.43 -12.24
C PRO A 54 -7.88 8.07 -10.88
N SER A 55 -8.80 9.03 -10.84
CA SER A 55 -9.23 9.67 -9.59
C SER A 55 -9.72 8.61 -8.62
N GLY A 56 -9.27 8.67 -7.37
CA GLY A 56 -9.63 7.69 -6.35
C GLY A 56 -8.68 6.51 -6.26
N LEU A 57 -7.84 6.27 -7.28
CA LEU A 57 -6.83 5.24 -7.23
C LEU A 57 -5.47 5.81 -6.80
N ASP A 58 -5.25 7.09 -7.05
CA ASP A 58 -4.01 7.78 -6.72
C ASP A 58 -3.74 7.84 -5.21
N THR A 59 -4.77 7.76 -4.37
CA THR A 59 -4.62 7.75 -2.92
C THR A 59 -3.84 6.53 -2.43
N ALA A 60 -3.73 5.48 -3.24
CA ALA A 60 -2.99 4.27 -2.91
C ALA A 60 -1.48 4.40 -3.16
N MET A 61 -1.02 5.47 -3.79
CA MET A 61 0.41 5.63 -4.11
C MET A 61 1.31 5.54 -2.86
N PRO A 62 0.97 6.19 -1.73
CA PRO A 62 1.78 6.04 -0.51
C PRO A 62 1.81 4.61 0.03
N LEU A 63 0.74 3.83 -0.19
CA LEU A 63 0.73 2.43 0.22
C LEU A 63 1.73 1.61 -0.60
N VAL A 64 1.82 1.85 -1.89
CA VAL A 64 2.79 1.18 -2.77
C VAL A 64 4.21 1.55 -2.33
N SER A 65 4.45 2.82 -2.02
CA SER A 65 5.75 3.27 -1.53
C SER A 65 6.11 2.59 -0.21
N THR A 66 5.14 2.48 0.71
CA THR A 66 5.29 1.78 1.98
C THR A 66 5.68 0.31 1.75
N TYR A 67 4.98 -0.36 0.86
CA TYR A 67 5.25 -1.75 0.52
C TYR A 67 6.69 -1.93 0.00
N LYS A 68 7.10 -1.09 -0.94
CA LYS A 68 8.44 -1.17 -1.53
C LYS A 68 9.53 -1.01 -0.47
N ASN A 69 9.36 -0.06 0.44
CA ASN A 69 10.33 0.16 1.52
C ASN A 69 10.34 -1.00 2.50
N LEU A 70 9.18 -1.56 2.83
CA LEU A 70 9.09 -2.70 3.74
C LEU A 70 9.77 -3.94 3.16
N VAL A 71 9.59 -4.20 1.86
CA VAL A 71 10.22 -5.35 1.20
C VAL A 71 11.74 -5.21 1.23
N ARG A 72 12.25 -3.99 1.11
CA ARG A 72 13.70 -3.73 1.20
C ARG A 72 14.22 -3.93 2.62
N MET A 73 13.45 -3.51 3.63
CA MET A 73 13.85 -3.61 5.04
C MET A 73 13.66 -5.00 5.61
N PHE A 74 12.66 -5.73 5.16
CA PHE A 74 12.31 -7.07 5.63
C PHE A 74 12.20 -8.03 4.45
N PRO A 75 13.32 -8.66 4.05
CA PRO A 75 13.28 -9.65 2.95
C PRO A 75 12.41 -10.86 3.27
N ASP A 76 12.21 -11.15 4.56
CA ASP A 76 11.36 -12.24 5.02
C ASP A 76 9.93 -11.73 5.16
N THR A 77 9.01 -12.28 4.37
CA THR A 77 7.60 -11.89 4.35
C THR A 77 6.95 -12.08 5.72
N GLU A 78 7.32 -13.13 6.44
CA GLU A 78 6.78 -13.42 7.77
C GLU A 78 7.12 -12.31 8.75
N LYS A 79 8.37 -11.84 8.74
CA LYS A 79 8.81 -10.73 9.60
C LYS A 79 8.15 -9.41 9.20
N LEU A 80 7.96 -9.20 7.90
CA LEU A 80 7.27 -8.02 7.42
C LEU A 80 5.83 -7.99 7.94
N ASN A 81 5.13 -9.11 7.82
CA ASN A 81 3.74 -9.20 8.27
C ASN A 81 3.64 -9.04 9.79
N GLU A 82 4.60 -9.54 10.53
CA GLU A 82 4.66 -9.33 11.98
C GLU A 82 4.81 -7.84 12.31
N TRP A 83 5.70 -7.13 11.60
CA TRP A 83 5.90 -5.69 11.80
C TRP A 83 4.60 -4.90 11.64
N LEU A 84 3.76 -5.29 10.70
CA LEU A 84 2.50 -4.59 10.43
C LEU A 84 1.52 -4.61 11.60
N VAL A 85 1.56 -5.66 12.41
CA VAL A 85 0.55 -5.90 13.44
C VAL A 85 1.09 -5.82 14.88
N VAL A 86 2.35 -5.43 15.05
CA VAL A 86 2.95 -5.24 16.37
C VAL A 86 2.97 -3.74 16.69
N PRO A 87 2.59 -3.33 17.91
CA PRO A 87 2.68 -1.91 18.30
C PRO A 87 4.09 -1.38 18.10
N ASN A 88 4.20 -0.16 17.58
CA ASN A 88 5.47 0.42 17.19
C ASN A 88 5.61 1.84 17.76
N GLU A 89 6.72 2.11 18.42
CA GLU A 89 6.97 3.42 19.02
C GLU A 89 7.08 4.54 17.98
N LEU A 90 7.50 4.22 16.75
CA LEU A 90 7.52 5.20 15.66
C LEU A 90 6.13 5.78 15.39
N PHE A 91 5.10 5.05 15.74
CA PHE A 91 3.70 5.44 15.55
C PHE A 91 2.96 5.53 16.88
N GLU A 92 3.67 6.01 17.90
CA GLU A 92 3.10 6.27 19.24
C GLU A 92 2.47 5.03 19.89
N GLY A 93 3.04 3.86 19.64
CA GLY A 93 2.58 2.60 20.22
C GLY A 93 1.41 1.96 19.47
N ASN A 94 1.04 2.50 18.31
CA ASN A 94 0.00 1.93 17.48
C ASN A 94 0.57 0.92 16.50
N LYS A 95 -0.27 -0.01 16.05
CA LYS A 95 0.13 -0.96 15.01
C LYS A 95 0.21 -0.22 13.66
N PRO A 96 1.28 -0.40 12.90
CA PRO A 96 1.42 0.30 11.62
C PRO A 96 0.22 0.15 10.69
N ILE A 97 -0.35 -1.06 10.60
CA ILE A 97 -1.49 -1.29 9.71
C ILE A 97 -2.73 -0.49 10.15
N GLU A 98 -2.92 -0.30 11.46
CA GLU A 98 -4.02 0.50 11.98
C GLU A 98 -3.81 1.99 11.68
N VAL A 99 -2.57 2.46 11.78
CA VAL A 99 -2.23 3.85 11.46
C VAL A 99 -2.51 4.14 10.00
N MET A 100 -2.12 3.22 9.11
CA MET A 100 -2.39 3.38 7.68
C MET A 100 -3.88 3.50 7.38
N ALA A 101 -4.71 2.81 8.14
CA ALA A 101 -6.16 2.82 7.94
C ALA A 101 -6.87 4.07 8.49
N MET A 102 -6.21 4.87 9.32
CA MET A 102 -6.84 6.03 9.97
C MET A 102 -7.25 7.12 9.00
N SER A 103 -6.38 7.49 8.07
CA SER A 103 -6.68 8.51 7.06
C SER A 103 -5.61 8.47 5.98
N PRO A 104 -5.85 9.11 4.82
CA PRO A 104 -4.81 9.26 3.80
C PRO A 104 -3.55 9.95 4.33
N ASN A 105 -3.71 10.93 5.20
CA ASN A 105 -2.57 11.64 5.80
C ASN A 105 -1.76 10.71 6.70
N HIS A 106 -2.42 9.83 7.45
CA HIS A 106 -1.72 8.84 8.28
C HIS A 106 -0.97 7.82 7.42
N LEU A 107 -1.55 7.40 6.32
CA LEU A 107 -0.87 6.52 5.36
C LEU A 107 0.39 7.21 4.82
N SER A 108 0.29 8.48 4.45
CA SER A 108 1.44 9.25 3.99
C SER A 108 2.51 9.38 5.07
N TRP A 109 2.10 9.55 6.32
CA TRP A 109 3.02 9.60 7.46
C TRP A 109 3.81 8.31 7.59
N VAL A 110 3.13 7.15 7.50
CA VAL A 110 3.81 5.84 7.56
C VAL A 110 4.80 5.72 6.40
N SER A 111 4.38 6.07 5.19
CA SER A 111 5.23 6.02 4.01
C SER A 111 6.48 6.88 4.18
N TYR A 112 6.30 8.10 4.63
CA TYR A 112 7.40 9.05 4.85
C TYR A 112 8.36 8.56 5.92
N THR A 113 7.83 8.05 7.04
CA THR A 113 8.64 7.54 8.14
C THR A 113 9.50 6.36 7.68
N LEU A 114 8.91 5.44 6.92
CA LEU A 114 9.67 4.30 6.40
C LEU A 114 10.71 4.72 5.37
N GLU A 115 10.40 5.69 4.54
CA GLU A 115 11.36 6.20 3.57
C GLU A 115 12.59 6.79 4.28
N SER A 116 12.36 7.54 5.36
CA SER A 116 13.45 8.08 6.17
C SER A 116 14.28 6.97 6.81
N GLN A 117 13.62 5.94 7.35
CA GLN A 117 14.30 4.79 7.94
C GLN A 117 15.13 4.02 6.90
N ALA A 118 14.59 3.84 5.71
CA ALA A 118 15.28 3.13 4.64
C ALA A 118 16.54 3.86 4.18
N ARG A 119 16.54 5.20 4.22
CA ARG A 119 17.70 6.01 3.86
C ARG A 119 18.82 5.92 4.90
N GLU A 120 18.47 5.75 6.17
CA GLU A 120 19.43 5.67 7.27
C GLU A 120 20.15 4.32 7.32
N LYS A 121 19.55 3.28 6.73
CA LYS A 121 20.16 1.95 6.70
C LYS A 121 21.04 1.81 5.46
N PRO A 122 22.32 1.45 5.65
CA PRO A 122 23.22 1.22 4.52
C PRO A 122 22.80 0.01 3.71
#